data_b3ccaa4357e9fb3b3ab19ede29c880ea
#
_entry.id   b3ccaa4357e9fb3b3ab19ede29c880ea
#
_cell.length_a   1.000
_cell.length_b   1.000
_cell.length_c   1.000
_cell.angle_alpha   90.00
_cell.angle_beta   90.00
_cell.angle_gamma   90.00
#
_symmetry.space_group_name_H-M   'P 1'
#
loop_
_entity.id
_entity.type
_entity.pdbx_description
1 polymer ?
#
loop_
_entity_poly.entity_id
_entity_poly.type
_entity_poly.pdbx_seq_one_letter_code
_entity_poly.pdbx_strand_id
1 'polypeptide(L)'
;MNRTVERTLAILELIANSENGITLQEIAQAMDMAKSSAFVVVHSLLELQYIKTVENNDKKYCLDIRTFSLGMKYVSDLTLIKQCGSYLPALAENIINRLCRCFERHTVFISTSM
;
A
#
# COMPACT_ATOMS: atom_id res chain seq x y z
N MET A 1 -22.53 -2.50 5.01
CA MET A 1 -21.35 -2.12 4.23
C MET A 1 -21.11 -3.12 3.09
N ASN A 2 -20.64 -2.65 1.96
CA ASN A 2 -20.39 -3.52 0.81
C ASN A 2 -19.21 -4.46 1.10
N ARG A 3 -19.46 -5.75 1.04
CA ARG A 3 -18.47 -6.78 1.36
C ARG A 3 -17.26 -6.76 0.41
N THR A 4 -17.51 -6.45 -0.85
CA THR A 4 -16.45 -6.38 -1.86
C THR A 4 -15.48 -5.23 -1.57
N VAL A 5 -16.00 -4.06 -1.21
CA VAL A 5 -15.19 -2.89 -0.87
C VAL A 5 -14.36 -3.17 0.37
N GLU A 6 -14.99 -3.76 1.39
CA GLU A 6 -14.32 -4.10 2.64
C GLU A 6 -13.15 -5.07 2.40
N ARG A 7 -13.37 -6.11 1.59
CA ARG A 7 -12.35 -7.08 1.24
C ARG A 7 -11.21 -6.46 0.44
N THR A 8 -11.56 -5.57 -0.50
CA THR A 8 -10.58 -4.90 -1.34
C THR A 8 -9.63 -4.05 -0.49
N LEU A 9 -10.19 -3.27 0.43
CA LEU A 9 -9.39 -2.43 1.32
C LEU A 9 -8.54 -3.26 2.28
N ALA A 10 -9.08 -4.38 2.78
CA ALA A 10 -8.35 -5.28 3.66
C ALA A 10 -7.16 -5.92 2.93
N ILE A 11 -7.35 -6.30 1.68
CA ILE A 11 -6.26 -6.86 0.84
C ILE A 11 -5.19 -5.81 0.60
N LEU A 12 -5.59 -4.57 0.34
CA LEU A 12 -4.65 -3.48 0.13
C LEU A 12 -3.81 -3.23 1.39
N GLU A 13 -4.43 -3.25 2.56
CA GLU A 13 -3.74 -3.11 3.84
C GLU A 13 -2.77 -4.27 4.10
N LEU A 14 -3.19 -5.48 3.74
CA LEU A 14 -2.36 -6.67 3.88
C LEU A 14 -1.09 -6.56 3.03
N ILE A 15 -1.25 -6.08 1.79
CA ILE A 15 -0.12 -5.83 0.89
C ILE A 15 0.80 -4.75 1.47
N ALA A 16 0.20 -3.68 2.02
CA ALA A 16 0.95 -2.58 2.61
C ALA A 16 1.80 -3.01 3.80
N ASN A 17 1.32 -3.98 4.57
CA ASN A 17 2.01 -4.47 5.75
C ASN A 17 3.09 -5.52 5.45
N SER A 18 3.16 -6.00 4.21
CA SER A 18 4.20 -6.94 3.81
C SER A 18 5.50 -6.20 3.48
N GLU A 19 6.61 -6.62 4.04
CA GLU A 19 7.89 -5.93 3.85
C GLU A 19 8.50 -6.22 2.48
N ASN A 20 8.40 -7.45 2.02
CA ASN A 20 9.06 -7.90 0.78
C ASN A 20 8.05 -8.30 -0.31
N GLY A 21 6.81 -7.86 -0.17
CA GLY A 21 5.73 -8.27 -1.04
C GLY A 21 5.01 -9.49 -0.51
N ILE A 22 3.88 -9.82 -1.11
CA ILE A 22 3.03 -10.93 -0.68
C ILE A 22 2.49 -11.63 -1.93
N THR A 23 2.38 -12.96 -1.86
CA THR A 23 1.85 -13.76 -2.97
C THR A 23 0.33 -13.83 -2.93
N LEU A 24 -0.27 -14.16 -4.07
CA LEU A 24 -1.71 -14.35 -4.17
C LEU A 24 -2.21 -15.42 -3.21
N GLN A 25 -1.45 -16.51 -3.06
CA GLN A 25 -1.80 -17.60 -2.15
C GLN A 25 -1.81 -17.13 -0.71
N GLU A 26 -0.83 -16.34 -0.31
CA GLU A 26 -0.76 -15.78 1.03
C GLU A 26 -1.93 -14.84 1.31
N ILE A 27 -2.31 -14.04 0.31
CA ILE A 27 -3.47 -13.15 0.41
C ILE A 27 -4.75 -13.96 0.62
N ALA A 28 -4.94 -14.99 -0.20
CA ALA A 28 -6.13 -15.84 -0.12
C ALA A 28 -6.24 -16.53 1.23
N GLN A 29 -5.12 -17.03 1.75
CA GLN A 29 -5.09 -17.69 3.06
C GLN A 29 -5.38 -16.70 4.19
N ALA A 30 -4.78 -15.52 4.16
CA ALA A 30 -4.96 -14.52 5.20
C ALA A 30 -6.40 -13.98 5.23
N MET A 31 -7.03 -13.88 4.06
CA MET A 31 -8.39 -13.37 3.93
C MET A 31 -9.45 -14.48 4.05
N ASP A 32 -9.03 -15.73 4.15
CA ASP A 32 -9.92 -16.89 4.18
C ASP A 32 -10.90 -16.89 3.02
N MET A 33 -10.37 -16.73 1.81
CA MET A 33 -11.16 -16.68 0.60
C MET A 33 -10.55 -17.54 -0.49
N ALA A 34 -11.35 -17.87 -1.51
CA ALA A 34 -10.88 -18.66 -2.63
C ALA A 34 -9.80 -17.89 -3.41
N LYS A 35 -8.82 -18.61 -3.92
CA LYS A 35 -7.73 -18.01 -4.70
C LYS A 35 -8.26 -17.28 -5.95
N SER A 36 -9.31 -17.81 -6.57
CA SER A 36 -9.95 -17.18 -7.73
C SER A 36 -10.58 -15.83 -7.39
N SER A 37 -11.21 -15.73 -6.22
CA SER A 37 -11.80 -14.48 -5.74
C SER A 37 -10.72 -13.46 -5.41
N ALA A 38 -9.64 -13.90 -4.75
CA ALA A 38 -8.50 -13.03 -4.45
C ALA A 38 -7.84 -12.54 -5.75
N PHE A 39 -7.74 -13.39 -6.74
CA PHE A 39 -7.17 -13.04 -8.05
C PHE A 39 -7.93 -11.89 -8.71
N VAL A 40 -9.25 -11.94 -8.69
CA VAL A 40 -10.08 -10.88 -9.29
C VAL A 40 -9.78 -9.53 -8.64
N VAL A 41 -9.73 -9.49 -7.31
CA VAL A 41 -9.45 -8.25 -6.57
C VAL A 41 -8.03 -7.75 -6.87
N VAL A 42 -7.05 -8.65 -6.78
CA VAL A 42 -5.64 -8.31 -7.02
C VAL A 42 -5.44 -7.81 -8.44
N HIS A 43 -6.06 -8.48 -9.42
CA HIS A 43 -5.95 -8.08 -10.82
C HIS A 43 -6.55 -6.69 -11.06
N SER A 44 -7.68 -6.40 -10.42
CA SER A 44 -8.31 -5.08 -10.50
C SER A 44 -7.40 -4.00 -9.90
N LEU A 45 -6.77 -4.29 -8.78
CA LEU A 45 -5.84 -3.35 -8.14
C LEU A 45 -4.60 -3.10 -9.02
N LEU A 46 -4.12 -4.13 -9.72
CA LEU A 46 -3.03 -3.99 -10.68
C LEU A 46 -3.42 -3.08 -11.85
N GLU A 47 -4.60 -3.28 -12.41
CA GLU A 47 -5.09 -2.47 -13.52
C GLU A 47 -5.24 -1.00 -13.12
N LEU A 48 -5.69 -0.76 -11.89
CA LEU A 48 -5.88 0.59 -11.37
C LEU A 48 -4.58 1.22 -10.87
N GLN A 49 -3.48 0.48 -10.90
CA GLN A 49 -2.14 0.95 -10.50
C GLN A 49 -2.02 1.27 -9.00
N TYR A 50 -2.82 0.62 -8.17
CA TYR A 50 -2.67 0.73 -6.72
C TYR A 50 -1.62 -0.24 -6.18
N ILE A 51 -1.38 -1.34 -6.89
CA ILE A 51 -0.34 -2.31 -6.57
C ILE A 51 0.45 -2.66 -7.81
N LYS A 52 1.62 -3.25 -7.62
CA LYS A 52 2.47 -3.74 -8.71
C LYS A 52 3.14 -5.04 -8.28
N THR A 53 3.74 -5.73 -9.22
CA THR A 53 4.56 -6.90 -8.91
C THR A 53 5.94 -6.45 -8.46
N VAL A 54 6.58 -7.24 -7.58
CA VAL A 54 7.93 -6.97 -7.13
C VAL A 54 8.90 -7.24 -8.30
N GLU A 55 9.90 -6.39 -8.48
CA GLU A 55 10.83 -6.46 -9.61
C GLU A 55 11.49 -7.83 -9.79
N ASN A 56 11.91 -8.44 -8.70
CA ASN A 56 12.63 -9.71 -8.75
C ASN A 56 11.71 -10.92 -8.61
N ASN A 57 10.41 -10.71 -8.47
CA ASN A 57 9.48 -11.81 -8.27
C ASN A 57 8.07 -11.42 -8.71
N ASP A 58 7.69 -11.87 -9.91
CA ASP A 58 6.38 -11.57 -10.51
C ASP A 58 5.20 -12.16 -9.73
N LYS A 59 5.46 -13.04 -8.78
CA LYS A 59 4.41 -13.67 -7.99
C LYS A 59 4.09 -12.90 -6.72
N LYS A 60 4.90 -11.91 -6.36
CA LYS A 60 4.70 -11.09 -5.18
C LYS A 60 4.21 -9.71 -5.57
N TYR A 61 3.33 -9.16 -4.75
CA TYR A 61 2.71 -7.86 -4.97
C TYR A 61 3.13 -6.87 -3.91
N CYS A 62 3.27 -5.61 -4.29
CA CYS A 62 3.56 -4.52 -3.38
C CYS A 62 2.79 -3.27 -3.81
N LEU A 63 2.81 -2.22 -3.00
CA LEU A 63 2.09 -0.99 -3.31
C LEU A 63 2.73 -0.24 -4.49
N ASP A 64 1.91 0.43 -5.27
CA ASP A 64 2.34 1.23 -6.40
C ASP A 64 2.07 2.71 -6.14
N ILE A 65 2.40 3.53 -7.13
CA ILE A 65 2.42 4.99 -7.05
C ILE A 65 1.07 5.62 -6.72
N ARG A 66 -0.04 5.02 -7.14
CA ARG A 66 -1.38 5.58 -6.84
C ARG A 66 -1.68 5.56 -5.35
N THR A 67 -1.28 4.50 -4.66
CA THR A 67 -1.42 4.40 -3.22
C THR A 67 -0.56 5.46 -2.54
N PHE A 68 0.67 5.65 -3.04
CA PHE A 68 1.57 6.68 -2.55
C PHE A 68 0.97 8.07 -2.72
N SER A 69 0.42 8.36 -3.89
CA SER A 69 -0.20 9.67 -4.19
C SER A 69 -1.37 9.96 -3.25
N LEU A 70 -2.18 8.95 -2.98
CA LEU A 70 -3.31 9.08 -2.06
C LEU A 70 -2.81 9.35 -0.63
N GLY A 71 -1.78 8.65 -0.21
CA GLY A 71 -1.16 8.86 1.09
C GLY A 71 -0.53 10.23 1.23
N MET A 72 0.09 10.74 0.16
CA MET A 72 0.70 12.08 0.15
C MET A 72 -0.33 13.18 0.34
N LYS A 73 -1.50 13.02 -0.24
CA LYS A 73 -2.60 13.97 -0.04
C LYS A 73 -3.02 14.03 1.42
N TYR A 74 -3.09 12.88 2.07
CA TYR A 74 -3.40 12.80 3.48
C TYR A 74 -2.35 13.52 4.33
N VAL A 75 -1.08 13.33 4.02
CA VAL A 75 0.03 13.98 4.73
C VAL A 75 -0.01 15.49 4.54
N SER A 76 -0.35 15.96 3.34
CA SER A 76 -0.51 17.40 3.07
C SER A 76 -1.60 18.00 3.93
N ASP A 77 -2.73 17.31 4.08
CA ASP A 77 -3.83 17.75 4.93
C ASP A 77 -3.44 17.74 6.40
N LEU A 78 -2.61 16.77 6.81
CA LEU A 78 -2.10 16.69 8.18
C LEU A 78 -1.22 17.88 8.55
N THR A 79 -0.48 18.45 7.60
CA THR A 79 0.31 19.65 7.87
C THR A 79 -0.58 20.83 8.22
N LEU A 80 -1.78 20.90 7.69
CA LEU A 80 -2.77 21.91 8.07
C LEU A 80 -3.36 21.62 9.45
N ILE A 81 -3.62 20.37 9.77
CA ILE A 81 -4.17 19.92 11.05
C ILE A 81 -3.12 20.06 12.17
N LYS A 82 -1.84 19.96 11.84
CA LYS A 82 -0.74 20.09 12.79
C LYS A 82 -0.72 21.44 13.48
N GLN A 83 -1.30 22.45 12.86
CA GLN A 83 -1.46 23.79 13.46
C GLN A 83 -2.62 23.83 14.45
N CYS A 84 -3.49 22.82 14.47
CA CYS A 84 -4.72 22.81 15.25
C CYS A 84 -4.79 21.76 16.35
N GLY A 85 -3.85 20.83 16.46
CA GLY A 85 -3.99 19.76 17.42
C GLY A 85 -2.71 19.11 17.87
N SER A 86 -2.63 18.86 19.16
CA SER A 86 -1.45 18.32 19.83
C SER A 86 -1.44 16.79 19.92
N TYR A 87 -2.46 16.08 19.43
CA TYR A 87 -2.44 14.63 19.51
C TYR A 87 -1.97 13.89 18.30
N LEU A 88 -1.39 14.59 17.38
CA LEU A 88 -0.95 13.99 16.13
C LEU A 88 0.54 13.63 16.05
N PRO A 89 1.42 13.96 17.04
CA PRO A 89 2.83 13.69 16.85
C PRO A 89 3.16 12.21 16.66
N ALA A 90 2.55 11.33 17.44
CA ALA A 90 2.84 9.89 17.34
C ALA A 90 2.29 9.26 16.07
N LEU A 91 1.07 9.64 15.68
CA LEU A 91 0.44 9.14 14.47
C LEU A 91 1.12 9.69 13.22
N ALA A 92 1.45 10.99 13.23
CA ALA A 92 2.16 11.64 12.16
C ALA A 92 3.56 11.06 11.99
N GLU A 93 4.25 10.76 13.09
CA GLU A 93 5.57 10.16 13.06
C GLU A 93 5.54 8.76 12.42
N ASN A 94 4.54 7.95 12.75
CA ASN A 94 4.37 6.63 12.15
C ASN A 94 4.11 6.71 10.65
N ILE A 95 3.24 7.63 10.25
CA ILE A 95 2.92 7.83 8.83
C ILE A 95 4.13 8.35 8.08
N ILE A 96 4.85 9.31 8.65
CA ILE A 96 6.06 9.89 8.06
C ILE A 96 7.14 8.81 7.92
N ASN A 97 7.33 7.97 8.92
CA ASN A 97 8.32 6.90 8.87
C ASN A 97 7.99 5.89 7.76
N ARG A 98 6.71 5.52 7.61
CA ARG A 98 6.28 4.62 6.54
C ARG A 98 6.48 5.26 5.16
N LEU A 99 6.17 6.55 5.04
CA LEU A 99 6.36 7.29 3.79
C LEU A 99 7.84 7.45 3.46
N CYS A 100 8.68 7.68 4.46
CA CYS A 100 10.13 7.75 4.28
C CYS A 100 10.70 6.44 3.77
N ARG A 101 10.22 5.31 4.28
CA ARG A 101 10.64 4.00 3.80
C ARG A 101 10.25 3.79 2.34
N CYS A 102 9.02 4.16 1.96
CA CYS A 102 8.57 4.10 0.58
C CYS A 102 9.38 5.04 -0.30
N PHE A 103 9.66 6.23 0.19
CA PHE A 103 10.44 7.24 -0.53
C PHE A 103 11.88 6.79 -0.72
N GLU A 104 12.49 6.19 0.29
CA GLU A 104 13.85 5.66 0.20
C GLU A 104 13.94 4.56 -0.86
N ARG A 105 12.95 3.65 -0.91
CA ARG A 105 12.90 2.62 -1.94
C ARG A 105 12.78 3.23 -3.34
N HIS A 106 11.95 4.24 -3.50
CA HIS A 106 11.79 4.92 -4.77
C HIS A 106 12.99 5.77 -5.14
N THR A 107 13.63 6.42 -4.16
CA THR A 107 14.82 7.22 -4.39
C THR A 107 16.00 6.36 -4.82
N VAL A 108 16.17 5.19 -4.19
CA VAL A 108 17.19 4.23 -4.59
C VAL A 108 16.95 3.75 -6.02
N PHE A 109 15.68 3.52 -6.37
CA PHE A 109 15.29 3.12 -7.72
C PHE A 109 15.59 4.23 -8.74
N ILE A 110 15.23 5.47 -8.41
CA ILE A 110 15.46 6.62 -9.28
C ILE A 110 16.95 6.88 -9.45
N SER A 111 17.73 6.78 -8.39
CA SER A 111 19.19 6.99 -8.47
C SER A 111 19.90 5.89 -9.26
N THR A 112 19.34 4.68 -9.30
CA THR A 112 19.88 3.59 -10.12
C THR A 112 19.55 3.74 -11.60
N SER A 113 18.47 4.44 -11.92
CA SER A 113 18.05 4.65 -13.31
C SER A 113 18.68 5.88 -13.93
N MET A 114 19.37 6.67 -13.14
CA MET A 114 20.15 7.80 -13.61
C MET A 114 21.63 7.44 -13.72
#